data_411ba339148f0c04f34efeaf9f08ffdd
#
_entry.id   411ba339148f0c04f34efeaf9f08ffdd
#
_cell.length_a   1.000
_cell.length_b   1.000
_cell.length_c   1.000
_cell.angle_alpha   90.00
_cell.angle_beta   90.00
_cell.angle_gamma   90.00
#
_symmetry.space_group_name_H-M   'P 1'
#
loop_
_entity.id
_entity.type
_entity.pdbx_description
1 polymer ?
#
loop_
_entity_poly.entity_id
_entity_poly.type
_entity_poly.pdbx_seq_one_letter_code
_entity_poly.pdbx_strand_id
1 'polypeptide(L)'
;MKKVAFICVHNSCRSQIAEALGKKLAGDVFEFYSAGTETKPQINQDAVRLMKQVHGINMEATQYSKLLSDIPEVDVVITMGCNVHCPLLPCSHREDWGLEDPSGKSDEAFLETIRLIEGKILDLKSRI
;
A
#
# COMPACT_ATOMS: atom_id res chain seq x y z
N MET A 1 -7.82 2.11 17.32
CA MET A 1 -7.52 2.71 16.00
C MET A 1 -8.19 1.89 14.91
N LYS A 2 -8.69 2.54 13.89
CA LYS A 2 -9.20 1.84 12.72
C LYS A 2 -8.06 1.15 11.98
N LYS A 3 -8.36 -0.01 11.42
CA LYS A 3 -7.39 -0.80 10.64
C LYS A 3 -7.66 -0.56 9.16
N VAL A 4 -6.61 -0.20 8.43
CA VAL A 4 -6.65 0.11 7.00
C VAL A 4 -5.77 -0.90 6.25
N ALA A 5 -6.31 -1.53 5.22
CA ALA A 5 -5.57 -2.44 4.37
C ALA A 5 -5.47 -1.93 2.95
N PHE A 6 -4.28 -1.92 2.41
CA PHE A 6 -4.01 -1.61 1.00
C PHE A 6 -3.88 -2.92 0.24
N ILE A 7 -4.69 -3.09 -0.79
CA ILE A 7 -4.80 -4.36 -1.53
C ILE A 7 -4.41 -4.17 -3.00
N CYS A 8 -3.51 -5.00 -3.48
CA CYS A 8 -3.21 -5.12 -4.91
C CYS A 8 -2.97 -6.59 -5.24
N VAL A 9 -2.62 -6.92 -6.50
CA VAL A 9 -2.51 -8.33 -6.92
C VAL A 9 -1.38 -9.04 -6.18
N HIS A 10 -0.15 -8.56 -6.31
CA HIS A 10 1.04 -9.26 -5.81
C HIS A 10 1.54 -8.76 -4.45
N ASN A 11 0.99 -7.67 -3.94
CA ASN A 11 1.47 -7.04 -2.70
C ASN A 11 2.99 -6.82 -2.74
N SER A 12 3.50 -6.29 -3.85
CA SER A 12 4.93 -6.11 -4.02
C SER A 12 5.38 -4.68 -4.30
N CYS A 13 4.50 -3.80 -4.77
CA CYS A 13 4.85 -2.43 -5.12
C CYS A 13 3.91 -1.41 -4.50
N ARG A 14 2.81 -1.06 -5.17
CA ARG A 14 1.91 0.03 -4.74
C ARG A 14 1.38 -0.13 -3.32
N SER A 15 0.89 -1.31 -2.98
CA SER A 15 0.34 -1.55 -1.64
C SER A 15 1.42 -1.55 -0.57
N GLN A 16 2.63 -1.98 -0.88
CA GLN A 16 3.76 -1.92 0.06
C GLN A 16 4.19 -0.48 0.31
N ILE A 17 4.27 0.33 -0.74
CA ILE A 17 4.56 1.76 -0.61
C ILE A 17 3.49 2.44 0.26
N ALA A 18 2.22 2.14 0.00
CA ALA A 18 1.11 2.71 0.76
C ALA A 18 1.14 2.31 2.24
N GLU A 19 1.45 1.07 2.55
CA GLU A 19 1.59 0.63 3.94
C GLU A 19 2.72 1.40 4.65
N ALA A 20 3.88 1.53 4.02
CA ALA A 20 5.02 2.24 4.60
C ALA A 20 4.72 3.72 4.83
N LEU A 21 4.14 4.38 3.83
CA LEU A 21 3.77 5.80 3.94
C LEU A 21 2.65 6.02 4.95
N GLY A 22 1.67 5.12 5.00
CA GLY A 22 0.60 5.18 5.97
C GLY A 22 1.13 5.15 7.39
N LYS A 23 2.02 4.22 7.69
CA LYS A 23 2.65 4.10 9.01
C LYS A 23 3.44 5.35 9.38
N LYS A 24 4.13 5.97 8.41
CA LYS A 24 4.90 7.18 8.64
C LYS A 24 4.02 8.41 8.84
N LEU A 25 3.00 8.59 7.99
CA LEU A 25 2.22 9.82 7.92
C LEU A 25 0.96 9.80 8.80
N ALA A 26 0.41 8.63 9.07
CA ALA A 26 -0.85 8.49 9.78
C ALA A 26 -0.89 7.32 10.77
N GLY A 27 0.27 6.80 11.17
CA GLY A 27 0.38 5.69 12.11
C GLY A 27 -0.10 6.04 13.51
N ASP A 28 -0.26 7.32 13.82
CA ASP A 28 -0.85 7.80 15.07
C ASP A 28 -2.38 7.74 15.09
N VAL A 29 -3.01 7.55 13.91
CA VAL A 29 -4.48 7.54 13.75
C VAL A 29 -4.98 6.16 13.33
N PHE A 30 -4.22 5.44 12.50
CA PHE A 30 -4.63 4.16 11.93
C PHE A 30 -3.57 3.09 12.12
N GLU A 31 -4.02 1.83 12.13
CA GLU A 31 -3.13 0.68 11.91
C GLU A 31 -3.18 0.33 10.42
N PHE A 32 -2.01 0.18 9.80
CA PHE A 32 -1.92 -0.08 8.37
C PHE A 32 -1.42 -1.48 8.07
N TYR A 33 -2.04 -2.09 7.07
CA TYR A 33 -1.70 -3.41 6.55
C TYR A 33 -1.70 -3.36 5.02
N SER A 34 -1.06 -4.32 4.39
CA SER A 34 -1.17 -4.53 2.96
C SER A 34 -1.20 -6.03 2.66
N ALA A 35 -1.84 -6.40 1.57
CA ALA A 35 -1.94 -7.79 1.16
C ALA A 35 -2.29 -7.88 -0.32
N GLY A 36 -2.16 -9.08 -0.89
CA GLY A 36 -2.49 -9.35 -2.27
C GLY A 36 -3.25 -10.65 -2.44
N THR A 37 -3.76 -10.87 -3.64
CA THR A 37 -4.39 -12.14 -4.01
C THR A 37 -3.34 -13.19 -4.33
N GLU A 38 -2.12 -12.76 -4.66
CA GLU A 38 -0.94 -13.59 -4.90
C GLU A 38 0.24 -12.96 -4.17
N THR A 39 1.31 -13.73 -3.98
CA THR A 39 2.54 -13.21 -3.38
C THR A 39 3.69 -13.27 -4.37
N LYS A 40 4.72 -12.46 -4.10
CA LYS A 40 6.03 -12.54 -4.76
C LYS A 40 7.09 -12.82 -3.70
N PRO A 41 8.24 -13.40 -4.08
CA PRO A 41 9.32 -13.69 -3.12
C PRO A 41 9.88 -12.44 -2.44
N GLN A 42 9.82 -11.29 -3.12
CA GLN A 42 10.38 -10.04 -2.63
C GLN A 42 9.45 -8.87 -2.95
N ILE A 43 9.55 -7.82 -2.12
CA ILE A 43 9.00 -6.51 -2.46
C ILE A 43 9.75 -6.00 -3.69
N ASN A 44 9.09 -5.23 -4.55
CA ASN A 44 9.73 -4.61 -5.71
C ASN A 44 10.97 -3.83 -5.25
N GLN A 45 12.13 -4.17 -5.81
CA GLN A 45 13.42 -3.64 -5.34
C GLN A 45 13.62 -2.16 -5.70
N ASP A 46 13.01 -1.68 -6.77
CA ASP A 46 13.03 -0.26 -7.09
C ASP A 46 12.22 0.53 -6.08
N ALA A 47 11.08 -0.01 -5.65
CA ALA A 47 10.27 0.60 -4.58
C ALA A 47 11.07 0.65 -3.27
N VAL A 48 11.74 -0.44 -2.90
CA VAL A 48 12.58 -0.50 -1.69
C VAL A 48 13.66 0.57 -1.74
N ARG A 49 14.37 0.66 -2.86
CA ARG A 49 15.47 1.62 -3.06
C ARG A 49 14.97 3.07 -2.96
N LEU A 50 13.91 3.40 -3.67
CA LEU A 50 13.41 4.78 -3.72
C LEU A 50 12.75 5.21 -2.42
N MET A 51 12.04 4.32 -1.74
CA MET A 51 11.48 4.63 -0.43
C MET A 51 12.56 4.93 0.60
N LYS A 52 13.68 4.23 0.52
CA LYS A 52 14.82 4.52 1.38
C LYS A 52 15.43 5.88 1.05
N GLN A 53 15.60 6.22 -0.23
CA GLN A 53 16.16 7.49 -0.66
C GLN A 53 15.27 8.68 -0.32
N VAL A 54 13.98 8.57 -0.56
CA VAL A 54 13.04 9.70 -0.43
C VAL A 54 12.55 9.87 1.00
N HIS A 55 12.25 8.77 1.69
CA HIS A 55 11.62 8.80 3.00
C HIS A 55 12.48 8.21 4.12
N GLY A 56 13.63 7.64 3.80
CA GLY A 56 14.48 6.98 4.79
C GLY A 56 13.86 5.71 5.37
N ILE A 57 12.89 5.11 4.67
CA ILE A 57 12.19 3.91 5.13
C ILE A 57 12.82 2.67 4.50
N ASN A 58 13.24 1.72 5.35
CA ASN A 58 13.64 0.39 4.90
C ASN A 58 12.42 -0.54 4.99
N MET A 59 11.68 -0.68 3.90
CA MET A 59 10.46 -1.49 3.88
C MET A 59 10.71 -2.95 4.21
N GLU A 60 11.84 -3.49 3.81
CA GLU A 60 12.16 -4.91 4.03
C GLU A 60 12.41 -5.26 5.50
N ALA A 61 12.65 -4.27 6.35
CA ALA A 61 12.84 -4.50 7.78
C ALA A 61 11.56 -4.96 8.48
N THR A 62 10.39 -4.52 7.99
CA THR A 62 9.11 -4.76 8.67
C THR A 62 8.01 -5.29 7.74
N GLN A 63 8.23 -5.29 6.43
CA GLN A 63 7.20 -5.63 5.45
C GLN A 63 7.65 -6.77 4.55
N TYR A 64 6.68 -7.53 4.05
CA TYR A 64 6.89 -8.62 3.10
C TYR A 64 5.62 -8.82 2.29
N SER A 65 5.74 -9.45 1.11
CA SER A 65 4.59 -9.79 0.28
C SER A 65 3.76 -10.89 0.95
N LYS A 66 2.45 -10.67 1.10
CA LYS A 66 1.59 -11.58 1.84
C LYS A 66 0.17 -11.64 1.25
N LEU A 67 -0.54 -12.68 1.62
CA LEU A 67 -1.91 -12.93 1.16
C LEU A 67 -2.93 -12.23 2.04
N LEU A 68 -4.14 -12.07 1.50
CA LEU A 68 -5.27 -11.51 2.24
C LEU A 68 -5.56 -12.26 3.53
N SER A 69 -5.35 -13.58 3.54
CA SER A 69 -5.57 -14.41 4.73
C SER A 69 -4.54 -14.17 5.84
N ASP A 70 -3.45 -13.47 5.53
CA ASP A 70 -2.36 -13.22 6.49
C ASP A 70 -2.56 -11.94 7.29
N ILE A 71 -3.57 -11.15 6.98
CA ILE A 71 -3.88 -9.92 7.70
C ILE A 71 -5.15 -10.07 8.53
N PRO A 72 -5.31 -9.28 9.62
CA PRO A 72 -6.52 -9.34 10.42
C PRO A 72 -7.72 -8.72 9.69
N GLU A 73 -8.89 -8.82 10.28
CA GLU A 73 -10.06 -8.06 9.83
C GLU A 73 -9.76 -6.58 9.90
N VAL A 74 -10.20 -5.83 8.88
CA VAL A 74 -9.93 -4.41 8.77
C VAL A 74 -11.21 -3.61 8.62
N ASP A 75 -11.14 -2.33 8.97
CA ASP A 75 -12.28 -1.42 8.87
C ASP A 75 -12.36 -0.75 7.49
N VAL A 76 -11.20 -0.49 6.88
CA VAL A 76 -11.10 0.21 5.61
C VAL A 76 -10.28 -0.64 4.63
N VAL A 77 -10.81 -0.84 3.44
CA VAL A 77 -10.10 -1.51 2.34
C VAL A 77 -9.86 -0.51 1.22
N ILE A 78 -8.59 -0.39 0.80
CA ILE A 78 -8.21 0.49 -0.29
C ILE A 78 -7.52 -0.35 -1.35
N THR A 79 -8.13 -0.43 -2.54
CA THR A 79 -7.56 -1.10 -3.70
C THR A 79 -6.73 -0.10 -4.51
N MET A 80 -5.66 -0.58 -5.13
CA MET A 80 -4.66 0.29 -5.74
C MET A 80 -4.81 0.43 -7.27
N GLY A 81 -5.99 0.15 -7.78
CA GLY A 81 -6.25 0.26 -9.22
C GLY A 81 -5.88 -1.00 -9.99
N CYS A 82 -5.88 -2.13 -9.35
CA CYS A 82 -5.67 -3.42 -10.01
C CYS A 82 -6.91 -3.77 -10.84
N ASN A 83 -6.71 -4.16 -12.10
CA ASN A 83 -7.79 -4.64 -12.96
C ASN A 83 -8.23 -6.06 -12.58
N VAL A 84 -8.20 -6.41 -11.32
CA VAL A 84 -8.50 -7.74 -10.83
C VAL A 84 -9.66 -7.66 -9.88
N HIS A 85 -10.49 -8.67 -9.88
CA HIS A 85 -11.51 -8.83 -8.87
C HIS A 85 -10.82 -8.97 -7.51
N CYS A 86 -10.76 -7.88 -6.77
CA CYS A 86 -10.41 -7.98 -5.38
C CYS A 86 -11.53 -8.72 -4.67
N PRO A 87 -11.25 -9.81 -3.95
CA PRO A 87 -12.29 -10.49 -3.19
C PRO A 87 -12.96 -9.51 -2.23
N LEU A 88 -14.24 -9.74 -2.00
CA LEU A 88 -15.00 -8.94 -1.06
C LEU A 88 -14.47 -9.22 0.34
N LEU A 89 -13.63 -8.32 0.85
CA LEU A 89 -13.25 -8.34 2.25
C LEU A 89 -14.31 -7.58 3.04
N PRO A 90 -14.76 -8.14 4.18
CA PRO A 90 -15.66 -7.41 5.06
C PRO A 90 -14.98 -6.12 5.54
N CYS A 91 -15.64 -4.99 5.34
CA CYS A 91 -15.12 -3.70 5.78
C CYS A 91 -16.27 -2.70 5.88
N SER A 92 -16.08 -1.64 6.66
CA SER A 92 -17.06 -0.58 6.79
C SER A 92 -16.90 0.51 5.73
N HIS A 93 -15.72 0.62 5.12
CA HIS A 93 -15.43 1.62 4.10
C HIS A 93 -14.48 1.06 3.05
N ARG A 94 -14.73 1.34 1.78
CA ARG A 94 -13.93 0.83 0.67
C ARG A 94 -13.69 1.94 -0.35
N GLU A 95 -12.43 2.05 -0.82
CA GLU A 95 -12.03 2.98 -1.89
C GLU A 95 -11.15 2.27 -2.90
N ASP A 96 -11.17 2.74 -4.14
CA ASP A 96 -10.19 2.37 -5.16
C ASP A 96 -9.41 3.63 -5.55
N TRP A 97 -8.09 3.61 -5.38
CA TRP A 97 -7.26 4.78 -5.68
C TRP A 97 -6.82 4.87 -7.15
N GLY A 98 -7.03 3.84 -7.94
CA GLY A 98 -6.83 3.89 -9.39
C GLY A 98 -5.43 4.27 -9.85
N LEU A 99 -4.38 3.82 -9.15
CA LEU A 99 -3.00 4.19 -9.45
C LEU A 99 -2.40 3.27 -10.52
N GLU A 100 -1.61 3.84 -11.42
CA GLU A 100 -0.81 3.04 -12.35
C GLU A 100 0.26 2.27 -11.60
N ASP A 101 0.54 1.06 -12.06
CA ASP A 101 1.62 0.24 -11.53
C ASP A 101 2.95 0.72 -12.13
N PRO A 102 3.89 1.25 -11.32
CA PRO A 102 5.17 1.73 -11.83
C PRO A 102 6.19 0.61 -12.05
N SER A 103 5.87 -0.64 -11.73
CA SER A 103 6.79 -1.77 -11.86
C SER A 103 7.34 -1.88 -13.28
N GLY A 104 8.66 -1.97 -13.41
CA GLY A 104 9.33 -2.04 -14.70
C GLY A 104 9.44 -0.70 -15.43
N LYS A 105 8.97 0.38 -14.84
CA LYS A 105 9.04 1.73 -15.40
C LYS A 105 10.22 2.51 -14.78
N SER A 106 10.37 3.78 -15.19
CA SER A 106 11.45 4.66 -14.72
C SER A 106 11.30 5.03 -13.24
N ASP A 107 12.40 5.54 -12.67
CA ASP A 107 12.38 6.08 -11.31
C ASP A 107 11.36 7.21 -11.17
N GLU A 108 11.20 8.03 -12.22
CA GLU A 108 10.22 9.12 -12.21
C GLU A 108 8.80 8.61 -12.05
N ALA A 109 8.46 7.46 -12.67
CA ALA A 109 7.15 6.84 -12.50
C ALA A 109 6.93 6.39 -11.05
N PHE A 110 7.95 5.81 -10.41
CA PHE A 110 7.89 5.45 -9.00
C PHE A 110 7.75 6.67 -8.09
N LEU A 111 8.51 7.72 -8.34
CA LEU A 111 8.45 8.94 -7.54
C LEU A 111 7.09 9.61 -7.64
N GLU A 112 6.49 9.62 -8.83
CA GLU A 112 5.13 10.12 -9.03
C GLU A 112 4.11 9.30 -8.24
N THR A 113 4.22 7.97 -8.28
CA THR A 113 3.34 7.07 -7.53
C THR A 113 3.47 7.32 -6.03
N ILE A 114 4.69 7.45 -5.52
CA ILE A 114 4.95 7.74 -4.11
C ILE A 114 4.28 9.06 -3.72
N ARG A 115 4.43 10.10 -4.52
CA ARG A 115 3.83 11.41 -4.26
C ARG A 115 2.30 11.36 -4.24
N LEU A 116 1.70 10.64 -5.18
CA LEU A 116 0.25 10.48 -5.24
C LEU A 116 -0.29 9.74 -4.01
N ILE A 117 0.41 8.70 -3.59
CA ILE A 117 0.03 7.94 -2.39
C ILE A 117 0.14 8.82 -1.14
N GLU A 118 1.20 9.60 -1.01
CA GLU A 118 1.35 10.55 0.11
C GLU A 118 0.13 11.46 0.23
N GLY A 119 -0.26 12.09 -0.87
CA GLY A 119 -1.41 13.00 -0.90
C GLY A 119 -2.71 12.30 -0.52
N LYS A 120 -2.91 11.08 -1.00
CA LYS A 120 -4.12 10.30 -0.71
C LYS A 120 -4.17 9.84 0.74
N ILE A 121 -3.05 9.51 1.35
CA ILE A 121 -3.00 9.13 2.77
C ILE A 121 -3.32 10.33 3.66
N LEU A 122 -2.77 11.50 3.36
CA LEU A 122 -3.08 12.71 4.11
C LEU A 122 -4.55 13.11 3.97
N ASP A 123 -5.11 12.95 2.78
CA ASP A 123 -6.54 13.16 2.56
C ASP A 123 -7.40 12.16 3.35
N LEU A 124 -7.03 10.88 3.33
CA LEU A 124 -7.71 9.83 4.10
C LEU A 124 -7.69 10.16 5.59
N LYS A 125 -6.54 10.58 6.11
CA LYS A 125 -6.37 10.95 7.51
C LYS A 125 -7.33 12.06 7.93
N SER A 126 -7.59 13.01 7.05
CA SER A 126 -8.48 14.14 7.34
C SER A 126 -9.97 13.80 7.22
N ARG A 127 -10.32 12.75 6.44
CA ARG A 127 -11.73 12.38 6.17
C ARG A 127 -12.26 11.30 7.11
N ILE A 128 -11.40 10.43 7.53
CA ILE A 128 -11.77 9.26 8.32
C ILE A 128 -11.05 9.31 9.67
#